data_3d04211f1633f9253091f3e14a5050c7
#
_entry.id   3d04211f1633f9253091f3e14a5050c7
#
_cell.length_a   1.000
_cell.length_b   1.000
_cell.length_c   1.000
_cell.angle_alpha   90.00
_cell.angle_beta   90.00
_cell.angle_gamma   90.00
#
_symmetry.space_group_name_H-M   'P 1'
#
loop_
_entity.id
_entity.type
_entity.pdbx_description
1 polymer ?
#
loop_
_entity_poly.entity_id
_entity_poly.type
_entity_poly.pdbx_seq_one_letter_code
_entity_poly.pdbx_strand_id
1 'polypeptide(L)'
;MSNQFFEIKNGNFVASEKNKVNNVNLKIENKGEIVSLLGPSGVGKTTVLRTIAGLQKLSSGEIFLKNKLISSNNIHIEPEKRNIALSFQDNSLFPNYKVIDNINFGKKRANGNASIIDANEIIKLLHIEPILEKFPHQISAGEAQRVSLARSLMSKPDLLLLDEPFSNIDQSLKDEIQVSVKKLLKRINLTTIIVTHDSYEAFSMADKCGIILNQELKQYDVPYNV
;
A
#
# COMPACT_ATOMS: atom_id res chain seq x y z
N MET A 1 8.26 19.72 18.56
CA MET A 1 7.17 18.85 18.07
C MET A 1 7.84 17.80 17.20
N SER A 2 7.70 16.51 17.52
CA SER A 2 8.28 15.43 16.71
C SER A 2 7.64 15.46 15.32
N ASN A 3 8.47 15.60 14.30
CA ASN A 3 8.02 15.64 12.90
C ASN A 3 7.67 14.21 12.49
N GLN A 4 6.41 13.80 12.66
CA GLN A 4 5.94 12.46 12.33
C GLN A 4 5.32 12.49 10.94
N PHE A 5 5.74 11.56 10.07
CA PHE A 5 5.18 11.48 8.73
C PHE A 5 3.78 10.85 8.73
N PHE A 6 3.62 9.74 9.47
CA PHE A 6 2.33 9.04 9.61
C PHE A 6 2.19 8.47 11.03
N GLU A 7 0.98 8.54 11.59
CA GLU A 7 0.74 8.03 12.94
C GLU A 7 -0.72 7.54 13.08
N ILE A 8 -0.87 6.40 13.76
CA ILE A 8 -2.14 5.90 14.28
C ILE A 8 -2.04 5.88 15.80
N LYS A 9 -3.00 6.51 16.48
CA LYS A 9 -3.12 6.52 17.95
C LYS A 9 -4.38 5.82 18.37
N ASN A 10 -4.24 4.73 19.14
CA ASN A 10 -5.34 3.94 19.72
C ASN A 10 -6.41 3.59 18.69
N GLY A 11 -5.97 3.27 17.45
CA GLY A 11 -6.86 3.03 16.32
C GLY A 11 -7.63 1.74 16.44
N ASN A 12 -8.96 1.80 16.30
CA ASN A 12 -9.84 0.64 16.21
C ASN A 12 -10.46 0.59 14.80
N PHE A 13 -10.24 -0.52 14.11
CA PHE A 13 -10.60 -0.75 12.71
C PHE A 13 -11.59 -1.91 12.69
N VAL A 14 -12.84 -1.65 12.30
CA VAL A 14 -13.91 -2.65 12.35
C VAL A 14 -14.66 -2.66 11.02
N ALA A 15 -14.60 -3.77 10.28
CA ALA A 15 -15.47 -4.04 9.14
C ALA A 15 -16.59 -5.01 9.49
N SER A 16 -16.34 -5.97 10.39
CA SER A 16 -17.29 -6.94 10.95
C SER A 16 -16.72 -7.48 12.27
N GLU A 17 -17.49 -8.29 13.00
CA GLU A 17 -16.99 -8.92 14.23
C GLU A 17 -15.73 -9.77 14.01
N LYS A 18 -15.62 -10.42 12.85
CA LYS A 18 -14.44 -11.24 12.47
C LYS A 18 -13.29 -10.40 11.91
N ASN A 19 -13.58 -9.31 11.21
CA ASN A 19 -12.62 -8.44 10.55
C ASN A 19 -12.48 -7.14 11.31
N LYS A 20 -11.80 -7.19 12.45
CA LYS A 20 -11.48 -6.04 13.29
C LYS A 20 -10.04 -6.10 13.78
N VAL A 21 -9.42 -4.94 13.95
CA VAL A 21 -8.13 -4.79 14.62
C VAL A 21 -8.25 -3.66 15.62
N ASN A 22 -7.93 -3.94 16.87
CA ASN A 22 -8.13 -3.02 17.98
C ASN A 22 -6.80 -2.47 18.48
N ASN A 23 -6.87 -1.29 19.08
CA ASN A 23 -5.77 -0.63 19.79
C ASN A 23 -4.46 -0.57 19.01
N VAL A 24 -4.57 -0.25 17.71
CA VAL A 24 -3.39 -0.11 16.85
C VAL A 24 -2.69 1.19 17.21
N ASN A 25 -1.41 1.09 17.58
CA ASN A 25 -0.49 2.21 17.72
C ASN A 25 0.67 1.98 16.75
N LEU A 26 0.77 2.80 15.72
CA LEU A 26 1.77 2.69 14.66
C LEU A 26 2.31 4.07 14.32
N LYS A 27 3.63 4.19 14.23
CA LYS A 27 4.30 5.45 13.95
C LYS A 27 5.37 5.29 12.88
N ILE A 28 5.27 6.09 11.82
CA ILE A 28 6.29 6.26 10.81
C ILE A 28 6.90 7.65 10.99
N GLU A 29 8.15 7.70 11.36
CA GLU A 29 8.81 8.96 11.72
C GLU A 29 9.29 9.70 10.49
N ASN A 30 9.91 8.97 9.55
CA ASN A 30 10.54 9.59 8.40
C ASN A 30 9.79 9.26 7.12
N LYS A 31 9.77 10.23 6.21
CA LYS A 31 9.33 9.97 4.84
C LYS A 31 10.23 8.91 4.20
N GLY A 32 9.65 8.05 3.35
CA GLY A 32 10.38 6.99 2.66
C GLY A 32 10.63 5.71 3.49
N GLU A 33 10.14 5.63 4.72
CA GLU A 33 10.11 4.37 5.45
C GLU A 33 9.10 3.41 4.82
N ILE A 34 9.46 2.14 4.74
CA ILE A 34 8.59 1.04 4.32
C ILE A 34 8.24 0.24 5.57
N VAL A 35 6.95 0.10 5.83
CA VAL A 35 6.43 -0.65 6.97
C VAL A 35 5.62 -1.83 6.46
N SER A 36 5.82 -3.03 7.01
CA SER A 36 4.96 -4.17 6.76
C SER A 36 4.06 -4.49 7.96
N LEU A 37 2.83 -4.93 7.69
CA LEU A 37 1.92 -5.49 8.68
C LEU A 37 1.69 -6.97 8.32
N LEU A 38 2.28 -7.84 9.12
CA LEU A 38 2.22 -9.29 8.97
C LEU A 38 1.07 -9.85 9.81
N GLY A 39 0.38 -10.85 9.29
CA GLY A 39 -0.66 -11.57 10.03
C GLY A 39 -1.45 -12.53 9.16
N PRO A 40 -2.19 -13.47 9.75
CA PRO A 40 -2.97 -14.45 9.02
C PRO A 40 -4.04 -13.80 8.14
N SER A 41 -4.51 -14.54 7.13
CA SER A 41 -5.61 -14.08 6.29
C SER A 41 -6.89 -13.87 7.12
N GLY A 42 -7.64 -12.81 6.82
CA GLY A 42 -8.88 -12.48 7.53
C GLY A 42 -8.72 -11.80 8.90
N VAL A 43 -7.48 -11.50 9.37
CA VAL A 43 -7.26 -10.84 10.66
C VAL A 43 -7.62 -9.35 10.67
N GLY A 44 -7.96 -8.76 9.51
CA GLY A 44 -8.36 -7.36 9.41
C GLY A 44 -7.30 -6.42 8.77
N LYS A 45 -6.20 -6.94 8.21
CA LYS A 45 -5.15 -6.12 7.57
C LYS A 45 -5.70 -5.19 6.47
N THR A 46 -6.50 -5.73 5.55
CA THR A 46 -7.19 -4.96 4.49
C THR A 46 -8.11 -3.89 5.07
N THR A 47 -8.79 -4.17 6.20
CA THR A 47 -9.64 -3.18 6.89
C THR A 47 -8.81 -2.00 7.38
N VAL A 48 -7.62 -2.24 7.94
CA VAL A 48 -6.69 -1.18 8.34
C VAL A 48 -6.33 -0.32 7.12
N LEU A 49 -5.90 -0.93 6.00
CA LEU A 49 -5.54 -0.17 4.80
C LEU A 49 -6.72 0.63 4.23
N ARG A 50 -7.91 0.03 4.13
CA ARG A 50 -9.11 0.74 3.62
C ARG A 50 -9.48 1.94 4.49
N THR A 51 -9.35 1.81 5.81
CA THR A 51 -9.61 2.91 6.74
C THR A 51 -8.56 4.03 6.60
N ILE A 52 -7.27 3.69 6.48
CA ILE A 52 -6.20 4.66 6.22
C ILE A 52 -6.45 5.39 4.89
N ALA A 53 -6.87 4.67 3.86
CA ALA A 53 -7.20 5.25 2.55
C ALA A 53 -8.47 6.13 2.56
N GLY A 54 -9.31 6.05 3.61
CA GLY A 54 -10.57 6.79 3.73
C GLY A 54 -11.77 6.11 3.09
N LEU A 55 -11.63 4.87 2.63
CA LEU A 55 -12.70 4.07 2.06
C LEU A 55 -13.63 3.48 3.13
N GLN A 56 -13.20 3.54 4.39
CA GLN A 56 -13.93 3.09 5.55
C GLN A 56 -13.69 4.06 6.71
N LYS A 57 -14.70 4.28 7.55
CA LYS A 57 -14.56 5.11 8.75
C LYS A 57 -13.76 4.40 9.83
N LEU A 58 -12.93 5.16 10.53
CA LEU A 58 -12.28 4.72 11.76
C LEU A 58 -13.34 4.55 12.86
N SER A 59 -13.32 3.44 13.59
CA SER A 59 -14.29 3.21 14.67
C SER A 59 -13.98 4.04 15.90
N SER A 60 -12.71 4.17 16.27
CA SER A 60 -12.22 5.11 17.29
C SER A 60 -10.70 5.27 17.18
N GLY A 61 -10.15 6.28 17.86
CA GLY A 61 -8.75 6.66 17.78
C GLY A 61 -8.51 7.78 16.77
N GLU A 62 -7.26 7.94 16.35
CA GLU A 62 -6.84 9.04 15.48
C GLU A 62 -5.83 8.55 14.43
N ILE A 63 -5.93 9.09 13.21
CA ILE A 63 -4.94 8.87 12.14
C ILE A 63 -4.43 10.22 11.65
N PHE A 64 -3.11 10.36 11.65
CA PHE A 64 -2.42 11.56 11.16
C PHE A 64 -1.56 11.23 9.94
N LEU A 65 -1.56 12.12 8.95
CA LEU A 65 -0.63 12.12 7.80
C LEU A 65 0.01 13.51 7.70
N LYS A 66 1.33 13.57 7.70
CA LYS A 66 2.10 14.84 7.67
C LYS A 66 1.63 15.82 8.77
N ASN A 67 1.49 15.32 9.99
CA ASN A 67 0.95 16.06 11.15
C ASN A 67 -0.50 16.57 11.00
N LYS A 68 -1.20 16.21 9.93
CA LYS A 68 -2.61 16.54 9.73
C LYS A 68 -3.50 15.38 10.17
N LEU A 69 -4.48 15.66 11.03
CA LEU A 69 -5.51 14.68 11.40
C LEU A 69 -6.40 14.38 10.18
N ILE A 70 -6.44 13.11 9.76
CA ILE A 70 -7.22 12.66 8.59
C ILE A 70 -8.41 11.77 8.95
N SER A 71 -8.39 11.14 10.13
CA SER A 71 -9.50 10.36 10.67
C SER A 71 -9.53 10.43 12.19
N SER A 72 -10.72 10.58 12.75
CA SER A 72 -11.03 10.41 14.16
C SER A 72 -12.54 10.11 14.30
N ASN A 73 -13.06 10.05 15.53
CA ASN A 73 -14.50 9.88 15.76
C ASN A 73 -15.34 10.96 15.07
N ASN A 74 -14.81 12.20 14.97
CA ASN A 74 -15.52 13.36 14.46
C ASN A 74 -15.01 13.85 13.09
N ILE A 75 -13.87 13.33 12.64
CA ILE A 75 -13.22 13.76 11.40
C ILE A 75 -13.04 12.55 10.48
N HIS A 76 -13.50 12.70 9.25
CA HIS A 76 -13.26 11.75 8.18
C HIS A 76 -12.97 12.54 6.90
N ILE A 77 -11.69 12.59 6.53
CA ILE A 77 -11.31 13.18 5.24
C ILE A 77 -11.56 12.14 4.15
N GLU A 78 -12.29 12.53 3.10
CA GLU A 78 -12.62 11.66 1.98
C GLU A 78 -11.37 11.19 1.22
N PRO A 79 -11.38 9.98 0.58
CA PRO A 79 -10.21 9.38 -0.06
C PRO A 79 -9.50 10.28 -1.07
N GLU A 80 -10.26 11.01 -1.89
CA GLU A 80 -9.72 11.89 -2.94
C GLU A 80 -8.92 13.08 -2.38
N LYS A 81 -9.13 13.41 -1.10
CA LYS A 81 -8.45 14.53 -0.41
C LYS A 81 -7.25 14.08 0.44
N ARG A 82 -6.98 12.77 0.52
CA ARG A 82 -5.87 12.23 1.37
C ARG A 82 -4.53 12.16 0.67
N ASN A 83 -4.49 12.19 -0.66
CA ASN A 83 -3.29 11.91 -1.47
C ASN A 83 -2.62 10.57 -1.09
N ILE A 84 -3.44 9.54 -0.87
CA ILE A 84 -3.06 8.17 -0.57
C ILE A 84 -3.41 7.30 -1.78
N ALA A 85 -2.52 6.42 -2.21
CA ALA A 85 -2.82 5.38 -3.18
C ALA A 85 -2.95 4.03 -2.49
N LEU A 86 -3.94 3.25 -2.90
CA LEU A 86 -4.16 1.89 -2.45
C LEU A 86 -4.17 0.95 -3.65
N SER A 87 -3.27 -0.05 -3.64
CA SER A 87 -3.32 -1.20 -4.53
C SER A 87 -4.11 -2.31 -3.84
N PHE A 88 -5.26 -2.66 -4.40
CA PHE A 88 -6.15 -3.69 -3.87
C PHE A 88 -5.68 -5.09 -4.25
N GLN A 89 -6.00 -6.07 -3.44
CA GLN A 89 -5.73 -7.49 -3.70
C GLN A 89 -6.45 -8.00 -4.97
N ASP A 90 -7.64 -7.51 -5.28
CA ASP A 90 -8.43 -7.83 -6.49
C ASP A 90 -7.99 -7.05 -7.74
N ASN A 91 -6.87 -6.33 -7.65
CA ASN A 91 -6.24 -5.50 -8.68
C ASN A 91 -7.09 -4.34 -9.23
N SER A 92 -8.40 -4.36 -9.10
CA SER A 92 -9.38 -3.30 -9.44
C SER A 92 -9.02 -2.50 -10.71
N LEU A 93 -8.58 -3.18 -11.79
CA LEU A 93 -8.26 -2.53 -13.06
C LEU A 93 -9.55 -2.09 -13.77
N PHE A 94 -9.45 -1.01 -14.53
CA PHE A 94 -10.55 -0.56 -15.37
C PHE A 94 -10.72 -1.52 -16.55
N PRO A 95 -11.82 -2.30 -16.62
CA PRO A 95 -11.94 -3.43 -17.56
C PRO A 95 -11.97 -3.00 -19.03
N ASN A 96 -12.45 -1.79 -19.30
CA ASN A 96 -12.58 -1.22 -20.65
C ASN A 96 -11.35 -0.38 -21.07
N TYR A 97 -10.29 -0.36 -20.27
CA TYR A 97 -9.05 0.35 -20.57
C TYR A 97 -7.94 -0.69 -20.83
N LYS A 98 -7.10 -0.43 -21.82
CA LYS A 98 -5.87 -1.18 -22.03
C LYS A 98 -4.94 -1.04 -20.81
N VAL A 99 -3.95 -1.92 -20.70
CA VAL A 99 -2.95 -1.88 -19.64
C VAL A 99 -2.25 -0.51 -19.59
N ILE A 100 -1.82 0.01 -20.73
CA ILE A 100 -1.16 1.32 -20.81
C ILE A 100 -2.07 2.46 -20.32
N ASP A 101 -3.37 2.39 -20.60
CA ASP A 101 -4.33 3.41 -20.18
C ASP A 101 -4.62 3.33 -18.68
N ASN A 102 -4.66 2.11 -18.12
CA ASN A 102 -4.74 1.89 -16.68
C ASN A 102 -3.55 2.54 -15.95
N ILE A 103 -2.33 2.35 -16.45
CA ILE A 103 -1.10 2.95 -15.90
C ILE A 103 -1.16 4.48 -16.00
N ASN A 104 -1.52 5.00 -17.18
CA ASN A 104 -1.62 6.45 -17.43
C ASN A 104 -2.71 7.13 -16.60
N PHE A 105 -3.76 6.40 -16.19
CA PHE A 105 -4.77 6.92 -15.28
C PHE A 105 -4.15 7.33 -13.94
N GLY A 106 -3.20 6.55 -13.41
CA GLY A 106 -2.42 6.94 -12.24
C GLY A 106 -1.70 8.28 -12.45
N LYS A 107 -1.06 8.46 -13.60
CA LYS A 107 -0.36 9.71 -13.97
C LYS A 107 -1.28 10.94 -13.98
N LYS A 108 -2.52 10.81 -14.45
CA LYS A 108 -3.49 11.92 -14.46
C LYS A 108 -3.84 12.44 -13.06
N ARG A 109 -3.81 11.56 -12.04
CA ARG A 109 -4.06 11.93 -10.64
C ARG A 109 -2.89 12.65 -9.97
N ALA A 110 -1.70 12.61 -10.53
CA ALA A 110 -0.48 13.19 -9.95
C ALA A 110 -0.45 14.74 -9.95
N ASN A 111 -1.54 15.42 -10.30
CA ASN A 111 -1.75 16.88 -10.20
C ASN A 111 -0.54 17.72 -10.67
N GLY A 112 -0.02 17.44 -11.88
CA GLY A 112 0.97 18.32 -12.51
C GLY A 112 2.37 18.35 -11.90
N ASN A 113 2.63 17.68 -10.78
CA ASN A 113 3.99 17.54 -10.24
C ASN A 113 4.85 16.74 -11.21
N ALA A 114 5.96 17.32 -11.67
CA ALA A 114 6.89 16.68 -12.61
C ALA A 114 7.23 15.25 -12.17
N SER A 115 7.20 14.29 -13.09
CA SER A 115 7.43 12.89 -12.76
C SER A 115 8.86 12.68 -12.30
N ILE A 116 9.04 12.28 -11.03
CA ILE A 116 10.33 11.76 -10.53
C ILE A 116 10.55 10.34 -11.09
N ILE A 117 9.48 9.68 -11.56
CA ILE A 117 9.50 8.32 -12.08
C ILE A 117 9.08 8.35 -13.55
N ASP A 118 9.92 7.81 -14.41
CA ASP A 118 9.55 7.55 -15.79
C ASP A 118 8.59 6.35 -15.87
N ALA A 119 7.49 6.49 -16.61
CA ALA A 119 6.57 5.40 -16.86
C ALA A 119 7.26 4.18 -17.48
N ASN A 120 8.20 4.41 -18.42
CA ASN A 120 8.97 3.34 -19.05
C ASN A 120 9.84 2.57 -18.03
N GLU A 121 10.36 3.26 -17.03
CA GLU A 121 11.12 2.61 -15.95
C GLU A 121 10.23 1.67 -15.13
N ILE A 122 9.03 2.11 -14.72
CA ILE A 122 8.09 1.27 -13.98
C ILE A 122 7.64 0.08 -14.83
N ILE A 123 7.33 0.31 -16.11
CA ILE A 123 6.92 -0.71 -17.06
C ILE A 123 7.98 -1.81 -17.16
N LYS A 124 9.25 -1.44 -17.36
CA LYS A 124 10.37 -2.38 -17.42
C LYS A 124 10.58 -3.11 -16.10
N LEU A 125 10.61 -2.38 -14.98
CA LEU A 125 10.81 -2.93 -13.63
C LEU A 125 9.77 -4.00 -13.29
N LEU A 126 8.54 -3.83 -13.75
CA LEU A 126 7.42 -4.75 -13.47
C LEU A 126 7.21 -5.78 -14.59
N HIS A 127 8.06 -5.82 -15.63
CA HIS A 127 7.97 -6.75 -16.77
C HIS A 127 6.57 -6.79 -17.40
N ILE A 128 6.03 -5.61 -17.72
CA ILE A 128 4.68 -5.46 -18.30
C ILE A 128 4.69 -4.91 -19.73
N GLU A 129 5.87 -4.71 -20.35
CA GLU A 129 5.99 -4.25 -21.75
C GLU A 129 5.18 -5.11 -22.74
N PRO A 130 5.21 -6.46 -22.68
CA PRO A 130 4.55 -7.29 -23.69
C PRO A 130 3.02 -7.23 -23.66
N ILE A 131 2.46 -6.65 -22.58
CA ILE A 131 1.01 -6.65 -22.35
C ILE A 131 0.36 -5.26 -22.42
N LEU A 132 1.12 -4.21 -22.77
CA LEU A 132 0.64 -2.81 -22.73
C LEU A 132 -0.63 -2.57 -23.54
N GLU A 133 -0.75 -3.24 -24.69
CA GLU A 133 -1.90 -3.11 -25.60
C GLU A 133 -3.07 -4.03 -25.27
N LYS A 134 -2.90 -4.94 -24.31
CA LYS A 134 -3.95 -5.88 -23.88
C LYS A 134 -4.96 -5.22 -22.93
N PHE A 135 -6.15 -5.80 -22.86
CA PHE A 135 -7.17 -5.47 -21.87
C PHE A 135 -7.05 -6.37 -20.62
N PRO A 136 -7.60 -5.97 -19.46
CA PRO A 136 -7.52 -6.74 -18.22
C PRO A 136 -8.00 -8.19 -18.33
N HIS A 137 -8.99 -8.48 -19.15
CA HIS A 137 -9.50 -9.85 -19.38
C HIS A 137 -8.57 -10.73 -20.25
N GLN A 138 -7.50 -10.17 -20.81
CA GLN A 138 -6.53 -10.86 -21.67
C GLN A 138 -5.19 -11.14 -20.96
N ILE A 139 -5.09 -10.80 -19.71
CA ILE A 139 -3.86 -10.92 -18.90
C ILE A 139 -4.09 -11.83 -17.70
N SER A 140 -3.01 -12.43 -17.20
CA SER A 140 -3.04 -13.28 -16.01
C SER A 140 -3.27 -12.45 -14.73
N ALA A 141 -3.64 -13.12 -13.64
CA ALA A 141 -3.79 -12.47 -12.33
C ALA A 141 -2.50 -11.80 -11.84
N GLY A 142 -1.34 -12.44 -12.04
CA GLY A 142 -0.04 -11.87 -11.68
C GLY A 142 0.34 -10.67 -12.56
N GLU A 143 0.04 -10.70 -13.86
CA GLU A 143 0.19 -9.54 -14.75
C GLU A 143 -0.72 -8.39 -14.31
N ALA A 144 -1.98 -8.66 -14.00
CA ALA A 144 -2.93 -7.67 -13.52
C ALA A 144 -2.46 -7.03 -12.20
N GLN A 145 -1.86 -7.82 -11.32
CA GLN A 145 -1.28 -7.33 -10.05
C GLN A 145 -0.12 -6.36 -10.30
N ARG A 146 0.80 -6.69 -11.21
CA ARG A 146 1.90 -5.81 -11.61
C ARG A 146 1.40 -4.50 -12.26
N VAL A 147 0.36 -4.56 -13.07
CA VAL A 147 -0.29 -3.36 -13.66
C VAL A 147 -0.94 -2.48 -12.59
N SER A 148 -1.62 -3.08 -11.61
CA SER A 148 -2.22 -2.34 -10.48
C SER A 148 -1.16 -1.63 -9.64
N LEU A 149 -0.02 -2.29 -9.38
CA LEU A 149 1.13 -1.70 -8.71
C LEU A 149 1.71 -0.54 -9.52
N ALA A 150 1.91 -0.71 -10.84
CA ALA A 150 2.37 0.35 -11.73
C ALA A 150 1.46 1.59 -11.67
N ARG A 151 0.14 1.40 -11.78
CA ARG A 151 -0.85 2.47 -11.70
C ARG A 151 -0.76 3.23 -10.37
N SER A 152 -0.60 2.50 -9.27
CA SER A 152 -0.50 3.08 -7.93
C SER A 152 0.77 3.92 -7.75
N LEU A 153 1.91 3.44 -8.24
CA LEU A 153 3.19 4.16 -8.25
C LEU A 153 3.12 5.45 -9.11
N MET A 154 2.45 5.37 -10.26
CA MET A 154 2.30 6.52 -11.17
C MET A 154 1.44 7.64 -10.59
N SER A 155 0.61 7.37 -9.59
CA SER A 155 -0.26 8.39 -8.97
C SER A 155 0.47 9.35 -8.03
N LYS A 156 1.75 9.11 -7.70
CA LYS A 156 2.60 9.92 -6.81
C LYS A 156 1.93 10.27 -5.48
N PRO A 157 1.53 9.29 -4.72
CA PRO A 157 0.88 9.55 -3.44
C PRO A 157 1.90 10.04 -2.40
N ASP A 158 1.40 10.65 -1.33
CA ASP A 158 2.19 10.88 -0.12
C ASP A 158 2.46 9.57 0.63
N LEU A 159 1.47 8.68 0.65
CA LEU A 159 1.53 7.36 1.28
C LEU A 159 0.99 6.31 0.31
N LEU A 160 1.77 5.26 0.07
CA LEU A 160 1.39 4.10 -0.73
C LEU A 160 0.96 2.96 0.19
N LEU A 161 -0.21 2.39 -0.08
CA LEU A 161 -0.75 1.24 0.62
C LEU A 161 -0.83 0.04 -0.34
N LEU A 162 -0.22 -1.07 0.04
CA LEU A 162 -0.14 -2.28 -0.77
C LEU A 162 -0.79 -3.46 -0.02
N ASP A 163 -1.86 -4.01 -0.59
CA ASP A 163 -2.59 -5.15 -0.04
C ASP A 163 -2.18 -6.43 -0.78
N GLU A 164 -1.33 -7.24 -0.15
CA GLU A 164 -0.75 -8.48 -0.68
C GLU A 164 -0.17 -8.32 -2.10
N PRO A 165 0.75 -7.37 -2.33
CA PRO A 165 1.12 -6.89 -3.66
C PRO A 165 1.84 -7.91 -4.55
N PHE A 166 2.31 -9.03 -3.99
CA PHE A 166 3.09 -10.04 -4.73
C PHE A 166 2.49 -11.45 -4.63
N SER A 167 1.26 -11.60 -4.13
CA SER A 167 0.62 -12.90 -3.85
C SER A 167 0.37 -13.75 -5.10
N ASN A 168 0.10 -13.12 -6.25
CA ASN A 168 -0.20 -13.81 -7.51
C ASN A 168 0.98 -13.82 -8.50
N ILE A 169 2.17 -13.40 -8.07
CA ILE A 169 3.36 -13.37 -8.92
C ILE A 169 4.11 -14.70 -8.78
N ASP A 170 4.54 -15.26 -9.91
CA ASP A 170 5.34 -16.48 -9.93
C ASP A 170 6.61 -16.32 -9.10
N GLN A 171 6.97 -17.34 -8.31
CA GLN A 171 8.10 -17.28 -7.37
C GLN A 171 9.41 -16.90 -8.05
N SER A 172 9.65 -17.38 -9.26
CA SER A 172 10.88 -17.08 -10.03
C SER A 172 11.05 -15.58 -10.35
N LEU A 173 9.95 -14.84 -10.46
CA LEU A 173 9.94 -13.41 -10.77
C LEU A 173 9.70 -12.55 -9.53
N LYS A 174 9.09 -13.12 -8.50
CA LYS A 174 8.68 -12.42 -7.27
C LYS A 174 9.86 -11.75 -6.59
N ASP A 175 10.94 -12.47 -6.37
CA ASP A 175 12.12 -11.98 -5.64
C ASP A 175 12.79 -10.81 -6.38
N GLU A 176 12.92 -10.92 -7.71
CA GLU A 176 13.47 -9.85 -8.55
C GLU A 176 12.63 -8.58 -8.49
N ILE A 177 11.30 -8.73 -8.61
CA ILE A 177 10.37 -7.61 -8.55
C ILE A 177 10.38 -6.96 -7.16
N GLN A 178 10.37 -7.74 -6.07
CA GLN A 178 10.43 -7.22 -4.71
C GLN A 178 11.67 -6.36 -4.49
N VAL A 179 12.85 -6.88 -4.86
CA VAL A 179 14.12 -6.14 -4.73
C VAL A 179 14.08 -4.85 -5.55
N SER A 180 13.58 -4.91 -6.77
CA SER A 180 13.51 -3.76 -7.68
C SER A 180 12.51 -2.70 -7.20
N VAL A 181 11.34 -3.13 -6.73
CA VAL A 181 10.31 -2.25 -6.14
C VAL A 181 10.83 -1.60 -4.86
N LYS A 182 11.47 -2.36 -3.95
CA LYS A 182 12.08 -1.78 -2.73
C LYS A 182 13.09 -0.70 -3.08
N LYS A 183 14.02 -0.98 -4.00
CA LYS A 183 15.02 0.01 -4.47
C LYS A 183 14.36 1.27 -5.04
N LEU A 184 13.30 1.09 -5.85
CA LEU A 184 12.55 2.21 -6.42
C LEU A 184 11.90 3.04 -5.32
N LEU A 185 11.15 2.43 -4.39
CA LEU A 185 10.47 3.11 -3.28
C LEU A 185 11.45 3.94 -2.45
N LYS A 186 12.62 3.36 -2.13
CA LYS A 186 13.69 4.06 -1.40
C LYS A 186 14.26 5.24 -2.17
N ARG A 187 14.57 5.03 -3.46
CA ARG A 187 15.12 6.08 -4.32
C ARG A 187 14.19 7.28 -4.46
N ILE A 188 12.88 7.04 -4.61
CA ILE A 188 11.89 8.11 -4.74
C ILE A 188 11.38 8.64 -3.40
N ASN A 189 11.91 8.10 -2.29
CA ASN A 189 11.54 8.48 -0.94
C ASN A 189 10.02 8.40 -0.68
N LEU A 190 9.38 7.28 -1.12
CA LEU A 190 7.95 7.07 -0.99
C LEU A 190 7.63 6.21 0.24
N THR A 191 6.96 6.80 1.21
CA THR A 191 6.48 6.09 2.40
C THR A 191 5.43 5.05 1.99
N THR A 192 5.61 3.80 2.45
CA THR A 192 4.79 2.67 2.02
C THR A 192 4.38 1.82 3.21
N ILE A 193 3.11 1.40 3.26
CA ILE A 193 2.62 0.36 4.17
C ILE A 193 2.20 -0.84 3.33
N ILE A 194 2.80 -2.00 3.62
CA ILE A 194 2.53 -3.28 2.95
C ILE A 194 1.80 -4.18 3.94
N VAL A 195 0.70 -4.78 3.54
CA VAL A 195 0.11 -5.88 4.31
C VAL A 195 0.33 -7.19 3.57
N THR A 196 0.73 -8.21 4.30
CA THR A 196 1.02 -9.53 3.75
C THR A 196 0.83 -10.62 4.82
N HIS A 197 0.69 -11.86 4.39
CA HIS A 197 0.77 -13.05 5.24
C HIS A 197 2.11 -13.80 5.07
N ASP A 198 2.96 -13.33 4.15
CA ASP A 198 4.26 -13.90 3.84
C ASP A 198 5.34 -13.19 4.68
N SER A 199 5.95 -13.93 5.62
CA SER A 199 6.99 -13.40 6.51
C SER A 199 8.26 -13.00 5.76
N TYR A 200 8.63 -13.75 4.72
CA TYR A 200 9.81 -13.42 3.91
C TYR A 200 9.61 -12.08 3.19
N GLU A 201 8.42 -11.87 2.59
CA GLU A 201 8.05 -10.61 1.98
C GLU A 201 8.09 -9.45 2.98
N ALA A 202 7.47 -9.65 4.17
CA ALA A 202 7.42 -8.65 5.21
C ALA A 202 8.84 -8.19 5.63
N PHE A 203 9.73 -9.14 5.88
CA PHE A 203 11.07 -8.84 6.40
C PHE A 203 12.03 -8.34 5.31
N SER A 204 11.92 -8.86 4.08
CA SER A 204 12.77 -8.42 2.97
C SER A 204 12.46 -6.99 2.50
N MET A 205 11.18 -6.60 2.53
CA MET A 205 10.71 -5.33 2.00
C MET A 205 10.80 -4.18 3.00
N ALA A 206 10.53 -4.42 4.28
CA ALA A 206 10.28 -3.35 5.24
C ALA A 206 11.52 -2.90 6.04
N ASP A 207 11.45 -1.67 6.54
CA ASP A 207 12.35 -1.11 7.56
C ASP A 207 11.84 -1.45 8.97
N LYS A 208 10.51 -1.53 9.13
CA LYS A 208 9.82 -1.94 10.35
C LYS A 208 8.68 -2.89 10.03
N CYS A 209 8.47 -3.86 10.90
CA CYS A 209 7.40 -4.85 10.80
C CYS A 209 6.46 -4.76 12.00
N GLY A 210 5.16 -4.83 11.74
CA GLY A 210 4.13 -5.00 12.73
C GLY A 210 3.49 -6.39 12.62
N ILE A 211 3.29 -7.07 13.74
CA ILE A 211 2.58 -8.36 13.77
C ILE A 211 1.16 -8.14 14.29
N ILE A 212 0.18 -8.49 13.46
CA ILE A 212 -1.23 -8.49 13.84
C ILE A 212 -1.67 -9.92 14.14
N LEU A 213 -1.97 -10.18 15.42
CA LEU A 213 -2.47 -11.47 15.92
C LEU A 213 -3.63 -11.22 16.86
N ASN A 214 -4.63 -12.12 16.84
CA ASN A 214 -5.82 -12.03 17.72
C ASN A 214 -6.47 -10.64 17.67
N GLN A 215 -6.54 -10.05 16.48
CA GLN A 215 -7.16 -8.75 16.23
C GLN A 215 -6.48 -7.55 16.95
N GLU A 216 -5.20 -7.67 17.24
CA GLU A 216 -4.38 -6.60 17.84
C GLU A 216 -3.01 -6.52 17.20
N LEU A 217 -2.42 -5.33 17.15
CA LEU A 217 -1.02 -5.14 16.82
C LEU A 217 -0.17 -5.52 18.06
N LYS A 218 0.42 -6.71 18.03
CA LYS A 218 1.16 -7.27 19.19
C LYS A 218 2.59 -6.75 19.28
N GLN A 219 3.22 -6.50 18.13
CA GLN A 219 4.62 -6.08 18.06
C GLN A 219 4.79 -5.13 16.86
N TYR A 220 5.66 -4.15 17.01
CA TYR A 220 6.02 -3.21 15.96
C TYR A 220 7.46 -2.74 16.18
N ASP A 221 8.39 -3.26 15.38
CA ASP A 221 9.83 -2.99 15.52
C ASP A 221 10.57 -3.24 14.19
N VAL A 222 11.90 -3.10 14.20
CA VAL A 222 12.75 -3.53 13.08
C VAL A 222 12.66 -5.05 12.87
N PRO A 223 12.82 -5.56 11.63
CA PRO A 223 12.60 -6.97 11.30
C PRO A 223 13.37 -7.99 12.17
N TYR A 224 14.53 -7.61 12.70
CA TYR A 224 15.32 -8.49 13.57
C TYR A 224 14.75 -8.68 14.98
N ASN A 225 13.83 -7.84 15.41
CA ASN A 225 13.23 -7.83 16.75
C ASN A 225 11.79 -8.37 16.75
N VAL A 226 11.26 -8.79 15.59
CA VAL A 226 9.85 -9.18 15.40
C VAL A 226 9.67 -10.69 15.30
#